data_c09f693c4391c1463533229bd68a1e2e
#
_entry.id   c09f693c4391c1463533229bd68a1e2e
#
_cell.length_a   1.000
_cell.length_b   1.000
_cell.length_c   1.000
_cell.angle_alpha   90.00
_cell.angle_beta   90.00
_cell.angle_gamma   90.00
#
_symmetry.space_group_name_H-M   'P 1'
#
loop_
_entity.id
_entity.type
_entity.pdbx_description
1 polymer ?
#
loop_
_entity_poly.entity_id
_entity_poly.type
_entity_poly.pdbx_seq_one_letter_code
_entity_poly.pdbx_strand_id
1 'polypeptide(L)'
;MYTLVRQRDAKDCGPSCLAMIIKHYGRDFNIDSIRTVCSLNREGVSLLGISKAAETIGFKTVGGRLSFDTLAFEVPLPCIVHWNQNHFVVVYKIKKHKKGKYTVYVADPGKGLVSYTQEEFCEHWVSTKTNGEEKGVALLLEPTEQFYAQNDTETAPTQSRAKFLWNYLKKYKRFFTQLILGLLLGSLLQLIFPFLTQAIVDTGIGGKDIGF
;
A
#
# COMPACT_ATOMS: atom_id res chain seq x y z
N MET A 1 -5.71 -22.14 11.51
CA MET A 1 -4.48 -21.73 10.78
C MET A 1 -4.52 -20.23 10.65
N TYR A 2 -3.43 -19.49 10.90
CA TYR A 2 -3.44 -18.01 10.76
C TYR A 2 -3.53 -17.63 9.28
N THR A 3 -4.34 -16.64 8.95
CA THR A 3 -4.59 -16.27 7.55
C THR A 3 -3.47 -15.35 7.05
N LEU A 4 -2.73 -15.81 6.05
CA LEU A 4 -1.65 -15.04 5.43
C LEU A 4 -2.20 -14.17 4.29
N VAL A 5 -1.83 -12.89 4.26
CA VAL A 5 -2.03 -11.98 3.13
C VAL A 5 -0.67 -11.61 2.56
N ARG A 6 -0.41 -12.01 1.31
CA ARG A 6 0.87 -11.73 0.64
C ARG A 6 0.91 -10.30 0.13
N GLN A 7 2.05 -9.63 0.28
CA GLN A 7 2.30 -8.33 -0.33
C GLN A 7 2.44 -8.45 -1.85
N ARG A 8 2.01 -7.44 -2.58
CA ARG A 8 2.15 -7.40 -4.05
C ARG A 8 3.46 -6.76 -4.47
N ASP A 9 3.94 -5.79 -3.69
CA ASP A 9 5.26 -5.19 -3.85
C ASP A 9 5.93 -4.92 -2.48
N ALA A 10 7.19 -4.48 -2.48
CA ALA A 10 7.97 -4.26 -1.27
C ALA A 10 7.38 -3.20 -0.32
N LYS A 11 6.51 -2.31 -0.82
CA LYS A 11 5.89 -1.22 -0.04
C LYS A 11 4.60 -1.63 0.66
N ASP A 12 4.07 -2.80 0.32
CA ASP A 12 2.79 -3.29 0.81
C ASP A 12 2.87 -4.05 2.12
N CYS A 13 4.05 -4.18 2.72
CA CYS A 13 4.20 -4.96 3.96
C CYS A 13 3.25 -4.46 5.07
N GLY A 14 3.14 -3.15 5.29
CA GLY A 14 2.25 -2.56 6.29
C GLY A 14 0.77 -2.83 6.03
N PRO A 15 0.21 -2.46 4.87
CA PRO A 15 -1.16 -2.78 4.49
C PRO A 15 -1.49 -4.28 4.56
N SER A 16 -0.57 -5.15 4.16
CA SER A 16 -0.75 -6.60 4.23
C SER A 16 -0.80 -7.10 5.67
N CYS A 17 0.05 -6.56 6.55
CA CYS A 17 0.00 -6.86 7.99
C CYS A 17 -1.34 -6.42 8.61
N LEU A 18 -1.81 -5.21 8.30
CA LEU A 18 -3.10 -4.73 8.79
C LEU A 18 -4.26 -5.60 8.27
N ALA A 19 -4.23 -5.99 7.00
CA ALA A 19 -5.22 -6.91 6.42
C ALA A 19 -5.25 -8.28 7.13
N MET A 20 -4.08 -8.82 7.50
CA MET A 20 -4.00 -10.07 8.27
C MET A 20 -4.65 -9.95 9.64
N ILE A 21 -4.46 -8.82 10.33
CA ILE A 21 -5.06 -8.57 11.64
C ILE A 21 -6.57 -8.39 11.51
N ILE A 22 -7.06 -7.64 10.52
CA ILE A 22 -8.48 -7.47 10.26
C ILE A 22 -9.16 -8.83 10.04
N LYS A 23 -8.53 -9.70 9.23
CA LYS A 23 -9.03 -11.06 8.98
C LYS A 23 -9.00 -11.94 10.23
N HIS A 24 -8.02 -11.76 11.11
CA HIS A 24 -7.96 -12.47 12.40
C HIS A 24 -9.19 -12.15 13.27
N TYR A 25 -9.65 -10.90 13.26
CA TYR A 25 -10.84 -10.47 14.00
C TYR A 25 -12.17 -10.68 13.24
N GLY A 26 -12.14 -11.48 12.15
CA GLY A 26 -13.33 -11.99 11.48
C GLY A 26 -13.93 -11.06 10.42
N ARG A 27 -13.23 -10.00 10.02
CA ARG A 27 -13.66 -9.11 8.92
C ARG A 27 -12.72 -9.25 7.71
N ASP A 28 -13.25 -8.95 6.54
CA ASP A 28 -12.47 -8.92 5.30
C ASP A 28 -12.53 -7.52 4.67
N PHE A 29 -11.36 -6.96 4.37
CA PHE A 29 -11.22 -5.66 3.74
C PHE A 29 -10.44 -5.80 2.45
N ASN A 30 -10.83 -5.02 1.44
CA ASN A 30 -10.06 -4.94 0.22
C ASN A 30 -8.70 -4.30 0.50
N ILE A 31 -7.62 -4.99 0.14
CA ILE A 31 -6.25 -4.51 0.36
C ILE A 31 -5.98 -3.16 -0.33
N ASP A 32 -6.62 -2.88 -1.47
CA ASP A 32 -6.47 -1.60 -2.18
C ASP A 32 -7.09 -0.43 -1.38
N SER A 33 -8.15 -0.70 -0.61
CA SER A 33 -8.73 0.27 0.33
C SER A 33 -7.80 0.54 1.50
N ILE A 34 -7.22 -0.52 2.09
CA ILE A 34 -6.24 -0.39 3.18
C ILE A 34 -5.01 0.40 2.70
N ARG A 35 -4.51 0.15 1.50
CA ARG A 35 -3.40 0.90 0.89
C ARG A 35 -3.69 2.39 0.80
N THR A 36 -4.91 2.75 0.39
CA THR A 36 -5.33 4.15 0.26
C THR A 36 -5.37 4.84 1.62
N VAL A 37 -5.90 4.17 2.64
CA VAL A 37 -5.99 4.71 4.01
C VAL A 37 -4.61 4.80 4.67
N CYS A 38 -3.71 3.84 4.41
CA CYS A 38 -2.35 3.84 4.92
C CYS A 38 -1.47 4.98 4.34
N SER A 39 -1.96 5.78 3.38
CA SER A 39 -1.20 6.90 2.78
C SER A 39 0.19 6.48 2.30
N LEU A 40 0.25 5.46 1.43
CA LEU A 40 1.49 4.94 0.83
C LEU A 40 2.32 6.07 0.20
N ASN A 41 3.51 6.29 0.72
CA ASN A 41 4.52 7.20 0.18
C ASN A 41 5.49 6.45 -0.75
N ARG A 42 6.40 7.19 -1.40
CA ARG A 42 7.44 6.59 -2.26
C ARG A 42 8.35 5.60 -1.51
N GLU A 43 8.51 5.76 -0.20
CA GLU A 43 9.36 4.94 0.68
C GLU A 43 8.60 3.79 1.37
N GLY A 44 7.28 3.68 1.18
CA GLY A 44 6.41 2.70 1.84
C GLY A 44 5.49 3.33 2.87
N VAL A 45 5.08 2.55 3.87
CA VAL A 45 4.19 2.99 4.96
C VAL A 45 4.97 3.08 6.25
N SER A 46 4.80 4.18 6.99
CA SER A 46 5.34 4.30 8.34
C SER A 46 4.44 3.59 9.37
N LEU A 47 5.00 3.23 10.54
CA LEU A 47 4.22 2.66 11.64
C LEU A 47 3.04 3.56 12.04
N LEU A 48 3.25 4.89 12.04
CA LEU A 48 2.19 5.87 12.29
C LEU A 48 1.11 5.84 11.20
N GLY A 49 1.48 5.62 9.94
CA GLY A 49 0.53 5.45 8.83
C GLY A 49 -0.33 4.22 9.01
N ILE A 50 0.26 3.09 9.45
CA ILE A 50 -0.48 1.87 9.77
C ILE A 50 -1.42 2.10 10.96
N SER A 51 -0.94 2.77 12.02
CA SER A 51 -1.73 3.12 13.21
C SER A 51 -2.96 3.94 12.85
N LYS A 52 -2.80 5.05 12.11
CA LYS A 52 -3.91 5.90 11.67
C LYS A 52 -4.91 5.16 10.78
N ALA A 53 -4.41 4.30 9.89
CA ALA A 53 -5.27 3.47 9.06
C ALA A 53 -6.09 2.48 9.91
N ALA A 54 -5.47 1.84 10.88
CA ALA A 54 -6.13 0.94 11.81
C ALA A 54 -7.20 1.68 12.64
N GLU A 55 -6.92 2.88 13.13
CA GLU A 55 -7.88 3.71 13.87
C GLU A 55 -9.08 4.11 13.01
N THR A 56 -8.86 4.45 11.74
CA THR A 56 -9.95 4.75 10.79
C THR A 56 -10.87 3.54 10.57
N ILE A 57 -10.31 2.32 10.65
CA ILE A 57 -11.05 1.06 10.49
C ILE A 57 -11.79 0.66 11.79
N GLY A 58 -11.48 1.32 12.91
CA GLY A 58 -12.12 1.07 14.21
C GLY A 58 -11.27 0.28 15.19
N PHE A 59 -9.94 0.23 15.02
CA PHE A 59 -9.04 -0.27 16.04
C PHE A 59 -8.59 0.85 16.98
N LYS A 60 -8.32 0.50 18.23
CA LYS A 60 -7.49 1.30 19.12
C LYS A 60 -6.05 0.83 18.95
N THR A 61 -5.10 1.76 18.80
CA THR A 61 -3.71 1.41 18.56
C THR A 61 -2.79 1.96 19.63
N VAL A 62 -1.75 1.20 19.96
CA VAL A 62 -0.65 1.63 20.83
C VAL A 62 0.67 1.20 20.20
N GLY A 63 1.47 2.18 19.79
CA GLY A 63 2.82 1.94 19.27
C GLY A 63 3.89 2.21 20.32
N GLY A 64 4.87 1.32 20.46
CA GLY A 64 5.91 1.50 21.44
C GLY A 64 7.14 0.63 21.23
N ARG A 65 8.15 0.89 22.06
CA ARG A 65 9.35 0.03 22.16
C ARG A 65 9.19 -0.87 23.36
N LEU A 66 9.27 -2.16 23.14
CA LEU A 66 9.00 -3.20 24.12
C LEU A 66 10.21 -4.13 24.26
N SER A 67 10.40 -4.69 25.46
CA SER A 67 11.31 -5.83 25.66
C SER A 67 10.65 -7.12 25.15
N PHE A 68 11.42 -8.18 24.96
CA PHE A 68 10.87 -9.48 24.58
C PHE A 68 9.90 -10.04 25.63
N ASP A 69 10.20 -9.84 26.89
CA ASP A 69 9.35 -10.32 27.99
C ASP A 69 7.99 -9.60 27.97
N THR A 70 7.98 -8.28 27.80
CA THR A 70 6.74 -7.52 27.64
C THR A 70 5.94 -8.01 26.42
N LEU A 71 6.61 -8.25 25.29
CA LEU A 71 5.96 -8.80 24.08
C LEU A 71 5.35 -10.18 24.32
N ALA A 72 6.05 -11.03 25.10
CA ALA A 72 5.64 -12.41 25.31
C ALA A 72 4.53 -12.58 26.36
N PHE A 73 4.43 -11.69 27.34
CA PHE A 73 3.55 -11.88 28.50
C PHE A 73 2.44 -10.83 28.64
N GLU A 74 2.65 -9.62 28.14
CA GLU A 74 1.74 -8.49 28.40
C GLU A 74 0.99 -8.02 27.15
N VAL A 75 1.54 -8.30 25.95
CA VAL A 75 0.99 -7.81 24.70
C VAL A 75 -0.10 -8.73 24.16
N PRO A 76 -1.29 -8.20 23.84
CA PRO A 76 -2.30 -8.95 23.10
C PRO A 76 -1.80 -9.28 21.69
N LEU A 77 -1.95 -10.54 21.29
CA LEU A 77 -1.62 -11.01 19.93
C LEU A 77 -2.90 -11.19 19.12
N PRO A 78 -2.88 -10.91 17.82
CA PRO A 78 -1.71 -10.56 16.99
C PRO A 78 -1.31 -9.08 17.09
N CYS A 79 0.00 -8.79 16.92
CA CYS A 79 0.52 -7.44 16.83
C CYS A 79 1.46 -7.28 15.63
N ILE A 80 1.67 -6.05 15.16
CA ILE A 80 2.61 -5.74 14.08
C ILE A 80 3.95 -5.35 14.70
N VAL A 81 5.04 -5.89 14.19
CA VAL A 81 6.39 -5.55 14.64
C VAL A 81 7.24 -5.03 13.48
N HIS A 82 8.16 -4.10 13.80
CA HIS A 82 9.11 -3.54 12.84
C HIS A 82 10.31 -4.48 12.71
N TRP A 83 10.50 -5.03 11.54
CA TRP A 83 11.44 -6.11 11.24
C TRP A 83 12.61 -5.58 10.41
N ASN A 84 13.84 -5.87 10.82
CA ASN A 84 15.06 -5.40 10.17
C ASN A 84 15.07 -3.88 9.88
N GLN A 85 14.29 -3.10 10.63
CA GLN A 85 14.14 -1.65 10.52
C GLN A 85 13.65 -1.11 9.16
N ASN A 86 13.18 -1.99 8.27
CA ASN A 86 12.70 -1.63 6.93
C ASN A 86 11.46 -2.42 6.47
N HIS A 87 10.97 -3.34 7.30
CA HIS A 87 9.86 -4.23 6.96
C HIS A 87 8.88 -4.35 8.12
N PHE A 88 7.64 -4.78 7.85
CA PHE A 88 6.63 -5.07 8.87
C PHE A 88 6.18 -6.50 8.75
N VAL A 89 6.04 -7.17 9.90
CA VAL A 89 5.52 -8.53 10.01
C VAL A 89 4.54 -8.63 11.18
N VAL A 90 3.70 -9.66 11.19
CA VAL A 90 2.74 -9.90 12.26
C VAL A 90 3.23 -11.03 13.16
N VAL A 91 3.35 -10.75 14.45
CA VAL A 91 3.50 -11.80 15.48
C VAL A 91 2.11 -12.23 15.89
N TYR A 92 1.75 -13.49 15.60
CA TYR A 92 0.41 -13.99 15.89
C TYR A 92 0.33 -15.02 17.00
N LYS A 93 1.47 -15.56 17.42
CA LYS A 93 1.55 -16.52 18.52
C LYS A 93 2.95 -16.59 19.09
N ILE A 94 3.06 -16.69 20.41
CA ILE A 94 4.31 -17.02 21.12
C ILE A 94 4.03 -18.25 21.99
N LYS A 95 4.90 -19.25 21.89
CA LYS A 95 4.78 -20.50 22.65
C LYS A 95 5.99 -20.70 23.53
N LYS A 96 5.75 -20.82 24.83
CA LYS A 96 6.78 -21.21 25.84
C LYS A 96 6.94 -22.71 25.85
N HIS A 97 8.15 -23.19 25.76
CA HIS A 97 8.52 -24.60 25.87
C HIS A 97 9.11 -24.93 27.26
N LYS A 98 9.26 -26.22 27.51
CA LYS A 98 10.00 -26.71 28.68
C LYS A 98 11.44 -26.18 28.63
N LYS A 99 12.02 -25.79 29.76
CA LYS A 99 13.35 -25.18 29.91
C LYS A 99 13.43 -23.67 29.51
N GLY A 100 12.31 -22.95 29.54
CA GLY A 100 12.31 -21.48 29.32
C GLY A 100 12.59 -21.03 27.88
N LYS A 101 12.58 -21.92 26.89
CA LYS A 101 12.72 -21.57 25.48
C LYS A 101 11.39 -21.08 24.90
N TYR A 102 11.46 -20.13 23.98
CA TYR A 102 10.29 -19.60 23.28
C TYR A 102 10.37 -19.85 21.78
N THR A 103 9.22 -20.10 21.17
CA THR A 103 9.05 -20.07 19.71
C THR A 103 8.07 -18.97 19.37
N VAL A 104 8.48 -18.06 18.50
CA VAL A 104 7.69 -16.94 18.01
C VAL A 104 7.20 -17.27 16.60
N TYR A 105 5.89 -17.22 16.41
CA TYR A 105 5.24 -17.48 15.13
C TYR A 105 4.94 -16.16 14.45
N VAL A 106 5.48 -15.98 13.27
CA VAL A 106 5.45 -14.75 12.50
C VAL A 106 4.77 -15.00 11.16
N ALA A 107 3.85 -14.11 10.79
CA ALA A 107 3.31 -14.04 9.45
C ALA A 107 4.00 -12.88 8.71
N ASP A 108 4.91 -13.24 7.82
CA ASP A 108 5.66 -12.31 6.99
C ASP A 108 4.96 -12.20 5.62
N PRO A 109 4.45 -11.02 5.23
CA PRO A 109 3.77 -10.85 3.96
C PRO A 109 4.65 -11.14 2.74
N GLY A 110 5.98 -11.06 2.88
CA GLY A 110 6.94 -11.38 1.83
C GLY A 110 7.34 -12.87 1.78
N LYS A 111 7.53 -13.49 2.94
CA LYS A 111 8.05 -14.87 3.05
C LYS A 111 6.96 -15.91 3.31
N GLY A 112 5.94 -15.58 4.11
CA GLY A 112 4.91 -16.53 4.52
C GLY A 112 4.84 -16.73 6.04
N LEU A 113 4.30 -17.87 6.48
CA LEU A 113 4.25 -18.23 7.89
C LEU A 113 5.59 -18.86 8.29
N VAL A 114 6.30 -18.23 9.23
CA VAL A 114 7.62 -18.64 9.70
C VAL A 114 7.60 -18.72 11.22
N SER A 115 8.44 -19.58 11.79
CA SER A 115 8.66 -19.66 13.23
C SER A 115 10.14 -19.46 13.53
N TYR A 116 10.41 -18.68 14.56
CA TYR A 116 11.74 -18.33 15.02
C TYR A 116 11.94 -18.75 16.47
N THR A 117 13.16 -19.07 16.86
CA THR A 117 13.55 -19.10 18.28
C THR A 117 13.54 -17.67 18.83
N GLN A 118 13.60 -17.52 20.15
CA GLN A 118 13.67 -16.19 20.78
C GLN A 118 14.90 -15.42 20.30
N GLU A 119 16.05 -16.07 20.22
CA GLU A 119 17.33 -15.48 19.83
C GLU A 119 17.26 -14.97 18.38
N GLU A 120 16.83 -15.81 17.44
CA GLU A 120 16.66 -15.44 16.03
C GLU A 120 15.64 -14.30 15.84
N PHE A 121 14.53 -14.35 16.60
CA PHE A 121 13.53 -13.29 16.55
C PHE A 121 14.09 -11.96 17.05
N CYS A 122 14.79 -11.95 18.18
CA CYS A 122 15.39 -10.75 18.74
C CYS A 122 16.46 -10.15 17.83
N GLU A 123 17.27 -10.96 17.15
CA GLU A 123 18.28 -10.52 16.19
C GLU A 123 17.67 -9.63 15.08
N HIS A 124 16.48 -9.96 14.61
CA HIS A 124 15.78 -9.21 13.56
C HIS A 124 14.88 -8.09 14.09
N TRP A 125 14.35 -8.23 15.30
CA TRP A 125 13.34 -7.29 15.83
C TRP A 125 13.91 -6.18 16.69
N VAL A 126 14.97 -6.45 17.45
CA VAL A 126 15.58 -5.46 18.35
C VAL A 126 16.17 -4.31 17.53
N SER A 127 15.74 -3.10 17.84
CA SER A 127 16.19 -1.88 17.15
C SER A 127 16.99 -0.94 18.04
N THR A 128 16.96 -1.14 19.37
CA THR A 128 17.60 -0.23 20.32
C THR A 128 18.07 -1.02 21.56
N LYS A 129 19.27 -0.69 22.05
CA LYS A 129 19.79 -1.12 23.35
C LYS A 129 19.87 0.11 24.25
N THR A 130 19.02 0.20 25.25
CA THR A 130 18.98 1.32 26.20
C THR A 130 19.12 0.77 27.61
N ASN A 131 20.11 1.25 28.37
CA ASN A 131 20.41 0.80 29.74
C ASN A 131 20.58 -0.72 29.91
N GLY A 132 21.15 -1.39 28.89
CA GLY A 132 21.33 -2.85 28.92
C GLY A 132 20.09 -3.66 28.51
N GLU A 133 18.94 -3.02 28.30
CA GLU A 133 17.74 -3.68 27.80
C GLU A 133 17.63 -3.59 26.28
N GLU A 134 17.35 -4.72 25.66
CA GLU A 134 17.09 -4.85 24.23
C GLU A 134 15.61 -4.61 23.96
N LYS A 135 15.29 -3.60 23.10
CA LYS A 135 13.92 -3.21 22.78
C LYS A 135 13.70 -3.20 21.28
N GLY A 136 12.56 -3.76 20.88
CA GLY A 136 12.05 -3.70 19.51
C GLY A 136 10.77 -2.88 19.43
N VAL A 137 10.43 -2.43 18.23
CA VAL A 137 9.23 -1.62 17.97
C VAL A 137 8.06 -2.53 17.65
N ALA A 138 6.93 -2.29 18.30
CA ALA A 138 5.67 -2.99 18.04
C ALA A 138 4.49 -2.02 17.97
N LEU A 139 3.48 -2.37 17.21
CA LEU A 139 2.17 -1.74 17.15
C LEU A 139 1.12 -2.75 17.58
N LEU A 140 0.47 -2.45 18.68
CA LEU A 140 -0.64 -3.22 19.24
C LEU A 140 -1.93 -2.69 18.65
N LEU A 141 -2.86 -3.62 18.33
CA LEU A 141 -4.14 -3.29 17.76
C LEU A 141 -5.23 -4.04 18.52
N GLU A 142 -6.21 -3.30 19.01
CA GLU A 142 -7.35 -3.83 19.75
C GLU A 142 -8.63 -3.38 19.06
N PRO A 143 -9.51 -4.31 18.62
CA PRO A 143 -10.74 -3.93 17.94
C PRO A 143 -11.70 -3.25 18.92
N THR A 144 -12.32 -2.15 18.49
CA THR A 144 -13.35 -1.45 19.25
C THR A 144 -14.75 -1.89 18.81
N GLU A 145 -15.78 -1.42 19.50
CA GLU A 145 -17.17 -1.65 19.06
C GLU A 145 -17.42 -1.10 17.65
N GLN A 146 -16.77 0.00 17.28
CA GLN A 146 -16.87 0.58 15.94
C GLN A 146 -16.35 -0.36 14.86
N PHE A 147 -15.31 -1.14 15.15
CA PHE A 147 -14.78 -2.13 14.22
C PHE A 147 -15.85 -3.15 13.83
N TYR A 148 -16.68 -3.60 14.76
CA TYR A 148 -17.74 -4.58 14.51
C TYR A 148 -19.04 -3.93 14.01
N ALA A 149 -19.29 -2.65 14.29
CA ALA A 149 -20.47 -1.92 13.86
C ALA A 149 -20.45 -1.47 12.39
N GLN A 150 -19.25 -1.27 11.82
CA GLN A 150 -19.11 -0.90 10.42
C GLN A 150 -19.43 -2.10 9.54
N ASN A 151 -20.44 -1.99 8.68
CA ASN A 151 -20.77 -3.00 7.68
C ASN A 151 -19.66 -3.12 6.64
N ASP A 152 -19.28 -4.33 6.25
CA ASP A 152 -18.19 -4.63 5.29
C ASP A 152 -18.35 -3.94 3.92
N THR A 153 -19.53 -3.40 3.64
CA THR A 153 -19.87 -2.71 2.39
C THR A 153 -19.52 -1.22 2.36
N GLU A 154 -19.23 -0.57 3.51
CA GLU A 154 -19.09 0.90 3.53
C GLU A 154 -17.65 1.43 3.60
N THR A 155 -16.67 0.61 3.92
CA THR A 155 -15.27 1.07 4.06
C THR A 155 -14.40 0.92 2.83
N ALA A 156 -14.95 0.45 1.73
CA ALA A 156 -14.38 0.72 0.43
C ALA A 156 -15.09 1.97 -0.14
N PRO A 157 -14.48 3.15 -0.20
CA PRO A 157 -14.80 4.00 -1.30
C PRO A 157 -14.36 3.21 -2.53
N THR A 158 -15.30 2.48 -3.12
CA THR A 158 -15.21 2.11 -4.52
C THR A 158 -15.28 3.43 -5.28
N GLN A 159 -14.25 4.26 -5.12
CA GLN A 159 -13.98 5.25 -6.14
C GLN A 159 -13.71 4.42 -7.36
N SER A 160 -14.76 4.28 -8.17
CA SER A 160 -14.69 3.70 -9.49
C SER A 160 -13.33 4.10 -10.05
N ARG A 161 -12.52 3.12 -10.47
CA ARG A 161 -11.18 3.38 -11.05
C ARG A 161 -11.26 4.51 -12.07
N ALA A 162 -12.40 4.62 -12.74
CA ALA A 162 -12.76 5.72 -13.62
C ALA A 162 -12.85 7.09 -12.91
N LYS A 163 -13.40 7.17 -11.69
CA LYS A 163 -13.53 8.43 -10.93
C LYS A 163 -12.19 8.91 -10.40
N PHE A 164 -11.31 7.98 -10.01
CA PHE A 164 -9.91 8.29 -9.63
C PHE A 164 -9.13 8.79 -10.85
N LEU A 165 -9.23 8.08 -12.01
CA LEU A 165 -8.64 8.52 -13.26
C LEU A 165 -9.16 9.91 -13.67
N TRP A 166 -10.48 10.14 -13.55
CA TRP A 166 -11.11 11.40 -13.92
C TRP A 166 -10.63 12.57 -13.05
N ASN A 167 -10.47 12.36 -11.74
CA ASN A 167 -9.92 13.38 -10.85
C ASN A 167 -8.44 13.69 -11.15
N TYR A 168 -7.68 12.67 -11.52
CA TYR A 168 -6.28 12.84 -11.94
C TYR A 168 -6.20 13.58 -13.28
N LEU A 169 -7.04 13.21 -14.25
CA LEU A 169 -7.14 13.87 -15.56
C LEU A 169 -7.58 15.33 -15.43
N LYS A 170 -8.50 15.68 -14.52
CA LYS A 170 -8.90 17.08 -14.27
C LYS A 170 -7.73 17.97 -13.88
N LYS A 171 -6.75 17.45 -13.14
CA LYS A 171 -5.53 18.20 -12.76
C LYS A 171 -4.69 18.57 -13.99
N TYR A 172 -4.71 17.75 -15.02
CA TYR A 172 -3.90 17.91 -16.24
C TYR A 172 -4.73 18.31 -17.48
N LYS A 173 -5.96 18.82 -17.28
CA LYS A 173 -6.88 19.19 -18.36
C LYS A 173 -6.23 20.08 -19.44
N ARG A 174 -5.35 21.02 -19.06
CA ARG A 174 -4.65 21.92 -19.96
C ARG A 174 -3.74 21.18 -20.95
N PHE A 175 -3.01 20.18 -20.48
CA PHE A 175 -2.15 19.35 -21.33
C PHE A 175 -2.98 18.47 -22.27
N PHE A 176 -4.09 17.90 -21.78
CA PHE A 176 -5.01 17.12 -22.61
C PHE A 176 -5.66 17.97 -23.69
N THR A 177 -6.08 19.20 -23.37
CA THR A 177 -6.63 20.12 -24.36
C THR A 177 -5.60 20.48 -25.44
N GLN A 178 -4.35 20.77 -25.06
CA GLN A 178 -3.26 21.02 -25.99
C GLN A 178 -2.98 19.84 -26.92
N LEU A 179 -2.99 18.61 -26.36
CA LEU A 179 -2.75 17.39 -27.14
C LEU A 179 -3.88 17.14 -28.15
N ILE A 180 -5.13 17.31 -27.75
CA ILE A 180 -6.29 17.17 -28.63
C ILE A 180 -6.25 18.26 -29.73
N LEU A 181 -5.94 19.51 -29.37
CA LEU A 181 -5.84 20.61 -30.33
C LEU A 181 -4.73 20.38 -31.36
N GLY A 182 -3.57 19.86 -30.91
CA GLY A 182 -2.44 19.48 -31.76
C GLY A 182 -2.79 18.36 -32.74
N LEU A 183 -3.49 17.31 -32.26
CA LEU A 183 -3.97 16.24 -33.12
C LEU A 183 -4.99 16.70 -34.14
N LEU A 184 -5.94 17.56 -33.77
CA LEU A 184 -6.92 18.15 -34.68
C LEU A 184 -6.25 19.01 -35.75
N LEU A 185 -5.30 19.85 -35.35
CA LEU A 185 -4.57 20.72 -36.29
C LEU A 185 -3.72 19.90 -37.26
N GLY A 186 -3.03 18.88 -36.77
CA GLY A 186 -2.24 17.95 -37.60
C GLY A 186 -3.10 17.17 -38.59
N SER A 187 -4.26 16.70 -38.15
CA SER A 187 -5.22 15.99 -39.01
C SER A 187 -5.81 16.93 -40.10
N LEU A 188 -6.09 18.18 -39.73
CA LEU A 188 -6.57 19.19 -40.69
C LEU A 188 -5.51 19.49 -41.76
N LEU A 189 -4.26 19.68 -41.37
CA LEU A 189 -3.15 19.88 -42.30
C LEU A 189 -2.95 18.68 -43.25
N GLN A 190 -3.05 17.47 -42.74
CA GLN A 190 -2.97 16.25 -43.55
C GLN A 190 -4.11 16.17 -44.58
N LEU A 191 -5.29 16.68 -44.25
CA LEU A 191 -6.42 16.73 -45.19
C LEU A 191 -6.20 17.78 -46.30
N ILE A 192 -5.62 18.93 -45.93
CA ILE A 192 -5.40 20.05 -46.88
C ILE A 192 -4.24 19.78 -47.86
N PHE A 193 -3.20 19.08 -47.39
CA PHE A 193 -1.97 18.86 -48.15
C PHE A 193 -2.20 18.17 -49.51
N PRO A 194 -3.01 17.09 -49.64
CA PRO A 194 -3.31 16.50 -50.95
C PRO A 194 -3.99 17.46 -51.94
N PHE A 195 -4.91 18.28 -51.42
CA PHE A 195 -5.61 19.28 -52.30
C PHE A 195 -4.66 20.36 -52.80
N LEU A 196 -3.72 20.81 -51.93
CA LEU A 196 -2.71 21.76 -52.33
C LEU A 196 -1.75 21.16 -53.39
N THR A 197 -1.34 19.92 -53.21
CA THR A 197 -0.48 19.23 -54.16
C THR A 197 -1.18 19.03 -55.51
N GLN A 198 -2.46 18.66 -55.48
CA GLN A 198 -3.27 18.51 -56.68
C GLN A 198 -3.43 19.86 -57.40
N ALA A 199 -3.73 20.95 -56.70
CA ALA A 199 -3.86 22.29 -57.29
C ALA A 199 -2.55 22.75 -57.95
N ILE A 200 -1.40 22.50 -57.34
CA ILE A 200 -0.08 22.80 -57.89
C ILE A 200 0.17 22.01 -59.19
N VAL A 201 -0.16 20.71 -59.19
CA VAL A 201 0.03 19.84 -60.36
C VAL A 201 -0.92 20.25 -61.50
N ASP A 202 -2.19 20.46 -61.22
CA ASP A 202 -3.22 20.76 -62.23
C ASP A 202 -3.06 22.16 -62.83
N THR A 203 -2.74 23.17 -61.99
CA THR A 203 -2.65 24.57 -62.44
C THR A 203 -1.24 24.92 -62.89
N GLY A 204 -0.19 24.54 -62.15
CA GLY A 204 1.20 24.91 -62.46
C GLY A 204 1.82 24.07 -63.55
N ILE A 205 1.63 22.75 -63.57
CA ILE A 205 2.27 21.85 -64.55
C ILE A 205 1.34 21.64 -65.73
N GLY A 206 0.03 21.39 -65.52
CA GLY A 206 -0.94 21.14 -66.58
C GLY A 206 -1.26 22.38 -67.41
N GLY A 207 -1.29 23.58 -66.83
CA GLY A 207 -1.58 24.88 -67.47
C GLY A 207 -0.37 25.53 -68.11
N LYS A 208 0.85 25.04 -67.98
CA LYS A 208 2.12 25.66 -68.39
C LYS A 208 2.30 27.12 -67.91
N ASP A 209 1.64 27.49 -66.82
CA ASP A 209 1.74 28.83 -66.26
C ASP A 209 2.78 28.83 -65.15
N ILE A 210 4.01 29.29 -65.44
CA ILE A 210 5.16 29.31 -64.51
C ILE A 210 5.12 30.57 -63.63
N GLY A 211 4.08 31.35 -63.71
CA GLY A 211 3.85 32.62 -62.95
C GLY A 211 3.07 32.42 -61.64
N PHE A 212 2.95 31.18 -61.13
CA PHE A 212 2.19 30.85 -59.92
C PHE A 212 3.09 30.73 -58.70
#